data_947a0e460127913561007593d9139d47
#
_entry.id   947a0e460127913561007593d9139d47
#
_cell.length_a   1.000
_cell.length_b   1.000
_cell.length_c   1.000
_cell.angle_alpha   90.00
_cell.angle_beta   90.00
_cell.angle_gamma   90.00
#
_symmetry.space_group_name_H-M   'P 1'
#
loop_
_entity.id
_entity.type
_entity.pdbx_description
1 polymer ?
#
loop_
_entity_poly.entity_id
_entity_poly.type
_entity_poly.pdbx_seq_one_letter_code
_entity_poly.pdbx_strand_id
1 'polypeptide(L)'
;RYSQVYALELHSSRDGHLILDNEAVALRDSTITVEWSEPDGSMGQSSETMRWSPWGPVVHQNDRYAYVLTDPRDGQYQRGEQLVKMMTAGSLEEWLQVMRMRAHASSNFTYADDQGNIALYYNARLPHLPHESTGDTAAIALSRSDMWTEIVPWESLPLYVNPPGGYVQQANDTPDFINLNVTLDRDTVAQNL
;
A
#
# COMPACT_ATOMS: atom_id res chain seq x y z
N ARG A 1 -5.86 -5.07 3.05
CA ARG A 1 -5.65 -3.62 3.32
C ARG A 1 -4.16 -3.34 3.19
N TYR A 2 -3.81 -2.25 2.48
CA TYR A 2 -2.41 -1.92 2.18
C TYR A 2 -1.83 -1.05 3.28
N SER A 3 -2.52 0.02 3.62
CA SER A 3 -2.11 0.92 4.69
C SER A 3 -2.42 0.30 6.04
N GLN A 4 -1.51 0.48 6.99
CA GLN A 4 -1.66 0.04 8.37
C GLN A 4 -1.64 1.26 9.29
N VAL A 5 -2.40 1.19 10.38
CA VAL A 5 -2.35 2.21 11.43
C VAL A 5 -1.74 1.56 12.67
N TYR A 6 -0.64 2.13 13.14
CA TYR A 6 0.01 1.71 14.38
C TYR A 6 -0.25 2.72 15.49
N ALA A 7 -0.58 2.23 16.67
CA ALA A 7 -0.65 3.02 17.90
C ALA A 7 0.72 2.99 18.57
N LEU A 8 1.45 4.11 18.52
CA LEU A 8 2.78 4.30 19.08
C LEU A 8 2.68 5.14 20.35
N GLU A 9 3.29 4.70 21.44
CA GLU A 9 3.20 5.36 22.74
C GLU A 9 3.91 6.73 22.71
N LEU A 10 3.26 7.75 23.25
CA LEU A 10 3.85 9.08 23.44
C LEU A 10 4.85 9.06 24.59
N HIS A 11 5.95 9.78 24.44
CA HIS A 11 6.94 9.87 25.47
C HIS A 11 6.43 10.72 26.65
N SER A 12 6.36 10.14 27.84
CA SER A 12 5.70 10.73 29.03
C SER A 12 6.31 12.04 29.53
N SER A 13 7.59 12.29 29.22
CA SER A 13 8.33 13.48 29.74
C SER A 13 8.99 14.31 28.64
N ARG A 14 8.78 13.97 27.36
CA ARG A 14 9.37 14.66 26.21
C ARG A 14 8.30 14.92 25.16
N ASP A 15 7.76 16.13 25.17
CA ASP A 15 6.74 16.53 24.17
C ASP A 15 7.26 16.38 22.74
N GLY A 16 6.35 16.08 21.81
CA GLY A 16 6.68 15.87 20.41
C GLY A 16 7.54 14.63 20.14
N HIS A 17 7.58 13.65 21.06
CA HIS A 17 8.31 12.39 20.87
C HIS A 17 7.42 11.19 21.15
N LEU A 18 7.72 10.11 20.43
CA LEU A 18 7.24 8.75 20.72
C LEU A 18 8.30 8.02 21.54
N ILE A 19 7.88 6.91 22.18
CA ILE A 19 8.80 5.94 22.73
C ILE A 19 8.67 4.63 21.95
N LEU A 20 9.79 4.13 21.40
CA LEU A 20 9.84 2.90 20.65
C LEU A 20 11.21 2.22 20.88
N ASP A 21 11.24 0.92 21.14
CA ASP A 21 12.46 0.20 21.56
C ASP A 21 13.14 0.84 22.79
N ASN A 22 12.39 1.47 23.70
CA ASN A 22 12.87 2.29 24.81
C ASN A 22 13.69 3.54 24.38
N GLU A 23 13.59 3.96 23.13
CA GLU A 23 14.22 5.16 22.58
C GLU A 23 13.18 6.24 22.32
N ALA A 24 13.60 7.51 22.51
CA ALA A 24 12.78 8.65 22.14
C ALA A 24 12.91 8.94 20.64
N VAL A 25 11.80 8.89 19.92
CA VAL A 25 11.71 9.17 18.48
C VAL A 25 10.97 10.47 18.26
N ALA A 26 11.65 11.46 17.66
CA ALA A 26 11.07 12.78 17.43
C ALA A 26 9.98 12.75 16.38
N LEU A 27 8.89 13.45 16.65
CA LEU A 27 7.87 13.82 15.67
C LEU A 27 8.23 15.15 15.01
N ARG A 28 7.82 15.36 13.78
CA ARG A 28 8.05 16.59 13.01
C ARG A 28 6.73 17.20 12.62
N ASP A 29 6.54 18.47 12.91
CA ASP A 29 5.38 19.22 12.45
C ASP A 29 5.68 19.89 11.09
N SER A 30 4.67 19.89 10.23
CA SER A 30 4.68 20.52 8.91
C SER A 30 3.39 21.28 8.70
N THR A 31 3.46 22.57 8.45
CA THR A 31 2.28 23.41 8.18
C THR A 31 2.06 23.51 6.68
N ILE A 32 0.84 23.18 6.25
CA ILE A 32 0.38 23.35 4.88
C ILE A 32 -0.60 24.49 4.86
N THR A 33 -0.35 25.47 3.99
CA THR A 33 -1.25 26.58 3.73
C THR A 33 -1.89 26.40 2.37
N VAL A 34 -3.22 26.48 2.32
CA VAL A 34 -4.01 26.42 1.10
C VAL A 34 -4.69 27.78 0.91
N GLU A 35 -4.60 28.31 -0.30
CA GLU A 35 -5.27 29.53 -0.71
C GLU A 35 -6.28 29.20 -1.81
N TRP A 36 -7.42 29.87 -1.80
CA TRP A 36 -8.44 29.72 -2.84
C TRP A 36 -9.11 31.06 -3.16
N SER A 37 -9.67 31.17 -4.36
CA SER A 37 -10.48 32.32 -4.76
C SER A 37 -11.92 32.11 -4.31
N GLU A 38 -12.49 33.10 -3.63
CA GLU A 38 -13.91 33.13 -3.26
C GLU A 38 -14.77 33.60 -4.44
N PRO A 39 -16.09 33.32 -4.43
CA PRO A 39 -16.98 33.74 -5.51
C PRO A 39 -17.06 35.26 -5.73
N ASP A 40 -16.76 36.04 -4.73
CA ASP A 40 -16.71 37.53 -4.80
C ASP A 40 -15.36 38.08 -5.28
N GLY A 41 -14.40 37.19 -5.60
CA GLY A 41 -13.06 37.55 -6.06
C GLY A 41 -12.06 37.82 -4.94
N SER A 42 -12.45 37.71 -3.68
CA SER A 42 -11.51 37.76 -2.56
C SER A 42 -10.70 36.45 -2.45
N MET A 43 -9.61 36.47 -1.69
CA MET A 43 -8.80 35.29 -1.42
C MET A 43 -9.10 34.76 -0.03
N GLY A 44 -9.51 33.48 0.03
CA GLY A 44 -9.56 32.70 1.27
C GLY A 44 -8.23 32.00 1.53
N GLN A 45 -7.93 31.74 2.78
CA GLN A 45 -6.72 31.00 3.21
C GLN A 45 -7.02 30.14 4.43
N SER A 46 -6.47 28.93 4.45
CA SER A 46 -6.45 28.07 5.63
C SER A 46 -5.08 27.45 5.81
N SER A 47 -4.68 27.27 7.05
CA SER A 47 -3.42 26.62 7.40
C SER A 47 -3.68 25.48 8.40
N GLU A 48 -3.16 24.31 8.07
CA GLU A 48 -3.25 23.12 8.90
C GLU A 48 -1.85 22.59 9.22
N THR A 49 -1.61 22.24 10.48
CA THR A 49 -0.35 21.66 10.90
C THR A 49 -0.53 20.13 11.01
N MET A 50 0.24 19.42 10.21
CA MET A 50 0.32 17.97 10.21
C MET A 50 1.55 17.51 10.97
N ARG A 51 1.39 16.52 11.80
CA ARG A 51 2.47 15.86 12.53
C ARG A 51 2.91 14.59 11.83
N TRP A 52 4.22 14.38 11.74
CA TRP A 52 4.82 13.26 11.04
C TRP A 52 5.76 12.48 11.96
N SER A 53 5.66 11.17 11.89
CA SER A 53 6.67 10.25 12.37
C SER A 53 7.64 9.86 11.24
N PRO A 54 8.75 9.17 11.52
CA PRO A 54 9.60 8.59 10.47
C PRO A 54 8.89 7.58 9.54
N TRP A 55 7.75 7.04 9.95
CA TRP A 55 7.01 5.98 9.23
C TRP A 55 5.75 6.49 8.52
N GLY A 56 5.36 7.73 8.75
CA GLY A 56 4.21 8.34 8.10
C GLY A 56 3.50 9.38 8.97
N PRO A 57 2.38 9.94 8.49
CA PRO A 57 1.63 10.96 9.20
C PRO A 57 0.96 10.41 10.45
N VAL A 58 0.88 11.25 11.49
CA VAL A 58 0.02 11.02 12.65
C VAL A 58 -1.40 11.43 12.25
N VAL A 59 -2.29 10.46 12.13
CA VAL A 59 -3.69 10.69 11.71
C VAL A 59 -4.63 10.92 12.88
N HIS A 60 -4.22 10.55 14.08
CA HIS A 60 -4.92 10.79 15.33
C HIS A 60 -3.95 10.74 16.51
N GLN A 61 -4.28 11.44 17.59
CA GLN A 61 -3.52 11.39 18.84
C GLN A 61 -4.48 11.51 20.03
N ASN A 62 -4.20 10.75 21.07
CA ASN A 62 -4.83 10.89 22.37
C ASN A 62 -3.75 11.12 23.46
N ASP A 63 -4.12 11.06 24.73
CA ASP A 63 -3.18 11.31 25.83
C ASP A 63 -2.03 10.30 25.93
N ARG A 64 -2.16 9.12 25.33
CA ARG A 64 -1.21 8.03 25.44
C ARG A 64 -0.56 7.66 24.11
N TYR A 65 -1.29 7.70 23.01
CA TYR A 65 -0.83 7.19 21.71
C TYR A 65 -0.95 8.22 20.60
N ALA A 66 0.03 8.21 19.71
CA ALA A 66 -0.09 8.73 18.37
C ALA A 66 -0.39 7.58 17.40
N TYR A 67 -1.41 7.77 16.57
CA TYR A 67 -1.84 6.80 15.56
C TYR A 67 -1.19 7.16 14.23
N VAL A 68 -0.23 6.35 13.83
CA VAL A 68 0.61 6.60 12.66
C VAL A 68 0.11 5.75 11.49
N LEU A 69 -0.22 6.41 10.40
CA LEU A 69 -0.58 5.74 9.15
C LEU A 69 0.70 5.40 8.38
N THR A 70 0.92 4.11 8.16
CA THR A 70 2.02 3.62 7.32
C THR A 70 1.46 3.09 6.01
N ASP A 71 2.13 3.40 4.90
CA ASP A 71 1.66 3.00 3.57
C ASP A 71 2.83 2.54 2.70
N PRO A 72 2.83 1.28 2.22
CA PRO A 72 3.91 0.76 1.36
C PRO A 72 3.94 1.41 -0.03
N ARG A 73 2.99 2.30 -0.33
CA ARG A 73 2.94 3.09 -1.57
C ARG A 73 3.65 4.43 -1.43
N ASP A 74 3.97 4.83 -0.22
CA ASP A 74 4.66 6.11 0.02
C ASP A 74 5.96 6.17 -0.78
N GLY A 75 6.22 7.31 -1.42
CA GLY A 75 7.35 7.50 -2.31
C GLY A 75 7.25 6.81 -3.69
N GLN A 76 6.13 6.17 -4.04
CA GLN A 76 5.95 5.52 -5.32
C GLN A 76 5.33 6.47 -6.36
N TYR A 77 6.17 7.03 -7.23
CA TYR A 77 5.76 8.05 -8.22
C TYR A 77 5.68 7.51 -9.66
N GLN A 78 6.04 6.25 -9.91
CA GLN A 78 6.23 5.69 -11.26
C GLN A 78 4.94 5.15 -11.89
N ARG A 79 3.77 5.45 -11.33
CA ARG A 79 2.49 4.93 -11.83
C ARG A 79 2.24 5.24 -13.31
N GLY A 80 2.50 6.49 -13.72
CA GLY A 80 2.37 6.90 -15.13
C GLY A 80 3.38 6.21 -16.03
N GLU A 81 4.61 6.05 -15.57
CA GLU A 81 5.65 5.32 -16.29
C GLU A 81 5.28 3.85 -16.51
N GLN A 82 4.77 3.18 -15.47
CA GLN A 82 4.31 1.79 -15.60
C GLN A 82 3.21 1.67 -16.64
N LEU A 83 2.21 2.56 -16.63
CA LEU A 83 1.11 2.53 -17.61
C LEU A 83 1.63 2.68 -19.05
N VAL A 84 2.55 3.62 -19.30
CA VAL A 84 3.14 3.80 -20.63
C VAL A 84 3.92 2.56 -21.06
N LYS A 85 4.73 1.99 -20.19
CA LYS A 85 5.50 0.76 -20.48
C LYS A 85 4.58 -0.43 -20.73
N MET A 86 3.47 -0.56 -20.03
CA MET A 86 2.45 -1.59 -20.29
C MET A 86 1.89 -1.49 -21.72
N MET A 87 1.63 -0.27 -22.19
CA MET A 87 1.07 -0.03 -23.53
C MET A 87 2.07 -0.34 -24.66
N THR A 88 3.37 -0.36 -24.36
CA THR A 88 4.44 -0.57 -25.31
C THR A 88 5.09 -1.95 -25.21
N ALA A 89 4.69 -2.77 -24.25
CA ALA A 89 5.16 -4.14 -24.11
C ALA A 89 4.75 -4.98 -25.33
N GLY A 90 5.72 -5.59 -26.02
CA GLY A 90 5.52 -6.38 -27.22
C GLY A 90 5.33 -7.88 -26.96
N SER A 91 5.38 -8.32 -25.71
CA SER A 91 5.22 -9.73 -25.33
C SER A 91 4.74 -9.87 -23.88
N LEU A 92 4.23 -11.06 -23.53
CA LEU A 92 3.86 -11.40 -22.15
C LEU A 92 5.07 -11.25 -21.20
N GLU A 93 6.26 -11.65 -21.63
CA GLU A 93 7.47 -11.53 -20.81
C GLU A 93 7.81 -10.06 -20.51
N GLU A 94 7.80 -9.19 -21.51
CA GLU A 94 8.02 -7.75 -21.33
C GLU A 94 6.93 -7.15 -20.43
N TRP A 95 5.68 -7.53 -20.63
CA TRP A 95 4.59 -7.07 -19.78
C TRP A 95 4.79 -7.49 -18.33
N LEU A 96 5.18 -8.74 -18.04
CA LEU A 96 5.48 -9.22 -16.70
C LEU A 96 6.65 -8.47 -16.06
N GLN A 97 7.70 -8.10 -16.85
CA GLN A 97 8.78 -7.26 -16.35
C GLN A 97 8.28 -5.86 -15.94
N VAL A 98 7.36 -5.28 -16.71
CA VAL A 98 6.74 -4.01 -16.35
C VAL A 98 5.91 -4.14 -15.06
N MET A 99 5.21 -5.26 -14.85
CA MET A 99 4.45 -5.51 -13.62
C MET A 99 5.34 -5.54 -12.37
N ARG A 100 6.62 -5.91 -12.49
CA ARG A 100 7.59 -5.88 -11.38
C ARG A 100 7.85 -4.48 -10.83
N MET A 101 7.53 -3.42 -11.57
CA MET A 101 7.59 -2.04 -11.07
C MET A 101 6.65 -1.82 -9.86
N ARG A 102 5.53 -2.52 -9.81
CA ARG A 102 4.54 -2.44 -8.71
C ARG A 102 4.15 -1.00 -8.36
N ALA A 103 4.12 -0.14 -9.38
CA ALA A 103 3.82 1.29 -9.21
C ALA A 103 2.33 1.57 -9.07
N HIS A 104 1.47 0.63 -9.49
CA HIS A 104 0.08 0.59 -9.12
C HIS A 104 -0.06 -0.12 -7.78
N ALA A 105 -0.62 0.58 -6.85
CA ALA A 105 -0.64 0.18 -5.47
C ALA A 105 -1.42 -1.11 -5.19
N SER A 106 -2.45 -1.37 -5.98
CA SER A 106 -3.37 -2.49 -5.82
C SER A 106 -4.35 -2.48 -6.98
N SER A 107 -4.05 -3.29 -7.96
CA SER A 107 -4.90 -3.42 -9.14
C SER A 107 -4.74 -4.80 -9.75
N ASN A 108 -5.85 -5.36 -10.17
CA ASN A 108 -5.83 -6.51 -11.03
C ASN A 108 -5.59 -6.04 -12.47
N PHE A 109 -4.55 -6.57 -13.10
CA PHE A 109 -4.25 -6.33 -14.49
C PHE A 109 -4.48 -7.59 -15.30
N THR A 110 -5.23 -7.46 -16.38
CA THR A 110 -5.42 -8.51 -17.36
C THR A 110 -4.57 -8.24 -18.60
N TYR A 111 -4.07 -9.32 -19.21
CA TYR A 111 -3.27 -9.29 -20.42
C TYR A 111 -3.85 -10.27 -21.44
N ALA A 112 -3.77 -9.92 -22.69
CA ALA A 112 -3.99 -10.82 -23.82
C ALA A 112 -3.14 -10.37 -25.03
N ASP A 113 -2.63 -11.32 -25.80
CA ASP A 113 -1.86 -11.05 -27.02
C ASP A 113 -2.37 -11.85 -28.23
N ASP A 114 -1.80 -11.56 -29.39
CA ASP A 114 -2.11 -12.25 -30.65
C ASP A 114 -1.48 -13.65 -30.78
N GLN A 115 -0.62 -14.02 -29.82
CA GLN A 115 -0.05 -15.36 -29.68
C GLN A 115 -0.99 -16.29 -28.90
N GLY A 116 -2.11 -15.77 -28.39
CA GLY A 116 -3.08 -16.50 -27.61
C GLY A 116 -2.76 -16.59 -26.13
N ASN A 117 -1.77 -15.84 -25.66
CA ASN A 117 -1.53 -15.76 -24.21
C ASN A 117 -2.57 -14.88 -23.53
N ILE A 118 -2.99 -15.33 -22.36
CA ILE A 118 -3.80 -14.56 -21.42
C ILE A 118 -3.16 -14.60 -20.04
N ALA A 119 -3.23 -13.50 -19.32
CA ALA A 119 -2.77 -13.48 -17.93
C ALA A 119 -3.61 -12.55 -17.06
N LEU A 120 -3.60 -12.80 -15.77
CA LEU A 120 -4.04 -11.87 -14.72
C LEU A 120 -2.98 -11.81 -13.63
N TYR A 121 -2.60 -10.61 -13.29
CA TYR A 121 -1.69 -10.34 -12.18
C TYR A 121 -2.32 -9.36 -11.18
N TYR A 122 -2.33 -9.75 -9.91
CA TYR A 122 -2.67 -8.85 -8.83
C TYR A 122 -1.45 -8.00 -8.47
N ASN A 123 -1.36 -6.82 -9.08
CA ASN A 123 -0.24 -5.91 -8.89
C ASN A 123 -0.44 -5.08 -7.62
N ALA A 124 0.23 -5.46 -6.55
CA ALA A 124 0.07 -4.82 -5.26
C ALA A 124 1.41 -4.61 -4.53
N ARG A 125 1.47 -3.57 -3.71
CA ARG A 125 2.51 -3.37 -2.71
C ARG A 125 1.89 -3.67 -1.35
N LEU A 126 1.92 -4.93 -0.95
CA LEU A 126 1.38 -5.37 0.33
C LEU A 126 2.49 -5.33 1.38
N PRO A 127 2.24 -4.80 2.59
CA PRO A 127 3.19 -4.93 3.68
C PRO A 127 3.27 -6.39 4.13
N HIS A 128 4.48 -6.86 4.43
CA HIS A 128 4.66 -8.12 5.15
C HIS A 128 4.44 -7.85 6.63
N LEU A 129 3.24 -8.17 7.12
CA LEU A 129 2.84 -7.86 8.50
C LEU A 129 3.53 -8.81 9.48
N PRO A 130 4.15 -8.30 10.56
CA PRO A 130 4.70 -9.11 11.65
C PRO A 130 3.62 -9.62 12.62
N HIS A 131 2.36 -9.27 12.40
CA HIS A 131 1.21 -9.60 13.23
C HIS A 131 0.01 -9.97 12.35
N GLU A 132 -0.99 -10.59 12.95
CA GLU A 132 -2.26 -10.85 12.27
C GLU A 132 -2.99 -9.54 11.94
N SER A 133 -3.92 -9.62 10.98
CA SER A 133 -4.75 -8.46 10.63
C SER A 133 -5.57 -7.99 11.83
N THR A 134 -5.44 -6.72 12.18
CA THR A 134 -6.16 -6.10 13.30
C THR A 134 -7.57 -5.63 12.92
N GLY A 135 -8.01 -5.89 11.70
CA GLY A 135 -9.32 -5.45 11.22
C GLY A 135 -9.44 -3.92 11.16
N ASP A 136 -10.35 -3.35 11.95
CA ASP A 136 -10.61 -1.90 12.02
C ASP A 136 -9.90 -1.21 13.19
N THR A 137 -9.04 -1.94 13.92
CA THR A 137 -8.27 -1.40 15.04
C THR A 137 -6.82 -1.14 14.66
N ALA A 138 -6.17 -0.20 15.35
CA ALA A 138 -4.74 0.01 15.21
C ALA A 138 -3.95 -1.06 15.95
N ALA A 139 -2.87 -1.57 15.34
CA ALA A 139 -1.93 -2.44 16.04
C ALA A 139 -1.10 -1.60 17.02
N ILE A 140 -0.92 -2.08 18.25
CA ILE A 140 0.01 -1.45 19.20
C ILE A 140 1.41 -1.91 18.85
N ALA A 141 2.33 -0.96 18.62
CA ALA A 141 3.74 -1.24 18.41
C ALA A 141 4.58 -0.65 19.55
N LEU A 142 5.32 -1.51 20.23
CA LEU A 142 6.26 -1.15 21.31
C LEU A 142 7.70 -1.15 20.81
N SER A 143 7.94 -1.85 19.70
CA SER A 143 9.23 -1.95 19.02
C SER A 143 9.08 -1.77 17.51
N ARG A 144 10.20 -1.48 16.84
CA ARG A 144 10.20 -1.42 15.35
C ARG A 144 9.87 -2.75 14.72
N SER A 145 10.15 -3.88 15.38
CA SER A 145 9.82 -5.22 14.91
C SER A 145 8.31 -5.52 14.95
N ASP A 146 7.52 -4.73 15.68
CA ASP A 146 6.05 -4.87 15.70
C ASP A 146 5.39 -4.21 14.48
N MET A 147 6.17 -3.46 13.70
CA MET A 147 5.71 -2.81 12.48
C MET A 147 6.30 -3.52 11.25
N TRP A 148 5.59 -3.45 10.13
CA TRP A 148 6.14 -3.96 8.88
C TRP A 148 7.32 -3.10 8.41
N THR A 149 8.34 -3.74 7.84
CA THR A 149 9.54 -3.10 7.28
C THR A 149 9.74 -3.43 5.80
N GLU A 150 9.10 -4.49 5.33
CA GLU A 150 9.25 -5.01 3.98
C GLU A 150 7.89 -5.21 3.32
N ILE A 151 7.88 -5.20 2.00
CA ILE A 151 6.72 -5.56 1.20
C ILE A 151 6.82 -7.04 0.79
N VAL A 152 5.67 -7.68 0.69
CA VAL A 152 5.55 -9.06 0.19
C VAL A 152 6.28 -9.21 -1.15
N PRO A 153 7.09 -10.27 -1.35
CA PRO A 153 7.77 -10.53 -2.61
C PRO A 153 6.82 -10.57 -3.81
N TRP A 154 7.30 -10.19 -4.99
CA TRP A 154 6.51 -10.19 -6.21
C TRP A 154 5.96 -11.58 -6.55
N GLU A 155 6.75 -12.59 -6.30
CA GLU A 155 6.46 -14.01 -6.55
C GLU A 155 5.36 -14.58 -5.65
N SER A 156 5.09 -13.93 -4.52
CA SER A 156 4.02 -14.31 -3.57
C SER A 156 2.68 -13.63 -3.87
N LEU A 157 2.59 -12.89 -4.98
CA LEU A 157 1.33 -12.28 -5.40
C LEU A 157 0.64 -13.15 -6.45
N PRO A 158 -0.70 -13.19 -6.48
CA PRO A 158 -1.44 -13.99 -7.45
C PRO A 158 -1.10 -13.61 -8.89
N LEU A 159 -0.56 -14.57 -9.64
CA LEU A 159 -0.30 -14.50 -11.06
C LEU A 159 -0.88 -15.74 -11.74
N TYR A 160 -1.74 -15.53 -12.70
CA TYR A 160 -2.33 -16.57 -13.54
C TYR A 160 -1.87 -16.34 -14.99
N VAL A 161 -1.19 -17.32 -15.56
CA VAL A 161 -0.76 -17.30 -16.97
C VAL A 161 -1.34 -18.52 -17.65
N ASN A 162 -2.08 -18.31 -18.73
CA ASN A 162 -2.69 -19.36 -19.56
C ASN A 162 -3.41 -20.42 -18.72
N PRO A 163 -4.29 -20.04 -17.77
CA PRO A 163 -4.92 -20.99 -16.86
C PRO A 163 -5.85 -21.94 -17.60
N PRO A 164 -6.13 -23.13 -17.02
CA PRO A 164 -7.11 -24.07 -17.57
C PRO A 164 -8.47 -23.41 -17.84
N GLY A 165 -9.14 -23.84 -18.92
CA GLY A 165 -10.39 -23.24 -19.35
C GLY A 165 -10.24 -22.04 -20.29
N GLY A 166 -9.02 -21.50 -20.47
CA GLY A 166 -8.72 -20.48 -21.49
C GLY A 166 -9.35 -19.12 -21.22
N TYR A 167 -9.58 -18.77 -19.97
CA TYR A 167 -10.09 -17.45 -19.59
C TYR A 167 -9.50 -16.96 -18.27
N VAL A 168 -9.51 -15.66 -18.07
CA VAL A 168 -9.37 -14.97 -16.78
C VAL A 168 -10.50 -13.97 -16.67
N GLN A 169 -11.02 -13.77 -15.46
CA GLN A 169 -12.06 -12.80 -15.19
C GLN A 169 -11.72 -11.94 -13.99
N GLN A 170 -12.24 -10.73 -13.93
CA GLN A 170 -12.11 -9.85 -12.78
C GLN A 170 -13.30 -8.89 -12.69
N ALA A 171 -13.93 -8.84 -11.52
CA ALA A 171 -15.00 -7.92 -11.18
C ALA A 171 -14.75 -7.23 -9.82
N ASN A 172 -13.49 -6.93 -9.51
CA ASN A 172 -13.01 -6.49 -8.19
C ASN A 172 -13.19 -7.53 -7.07
N ASP A 173 -13.32 -8.78 -7.44
CA ASP A 173 -13.36 -9.90 -6.49
C ASP A 173 -11.95 -10.24 -5.97
N THR A 174 -11.92 -11.08 -4.95
CA THR A 174 -10.67 -11.67 -4.47
C THR A 174 -10.05 -12.57 -5.55
N PRO A 175 -8.74 -12.84 -5.48
CA PRO A 175 -8.05 -13.72 -6.44
C PRO A 175 -8.64 -15.12 -6.60
N ASP A 176 -9.44 -15.61 -5.64
CA ASP A 176 -10.09 -16.93 -5.70
C ASP A 176 -11.08 -17.08 -6.87
N PHE A 177 -11.63 -15.96 -7.36
CA PHE A 177 -12.69 -15.99 -8.38
C PHE A 177 -12.19 -15.66 -9.79
N ILE A 178 -10.88 -15.57 -10.00
CA ILE A 178 -10.28 -15.21 -11.29
C ILE A 178 -10.53 -16.27 -12.36
N ASN A 179 -10.53 -17.55 -11.95
CA ASN A 179 -10.78 -18.68 -12.82
C ASN A 179 -11.35 -19.85 -12.00
N LEU A 180 -12.51 -20.36 -12.38
CA LEU A 180 -13.20 -21.46 -11.65
C LEU A 180 -12.49 -22.81 -11.77
N ASN A 181 -11.52 -22.96 -12.69
CA ASN A 181 -10.76 -24.18 -12.89
C ASN A 181 -9.42 -24.17 -12.14
N VAL A 182 -9.13 -23.12 -11.38
CA VAL A 182 -7.89 -22.95 -10.62
C VAL A 182 -8.23 -22.65 -9.16
N THR A 183 -7.65 -23.42 -8.26
CA THR A 183 -7.71 -23.10 -6.82
C THR A 183 -6.46 -22.33 -6.44
N LEU A 184 -6.63 -21.20 -5.76
CA LEU A 184 -5.52 -20.43 -5.22
C LEU A 184 -4.81 -21.25 -4.13
N ASP A 185 -3.52 -21.47 -4.31
CA ASP A 185 -2.70 -22.12 -3.29
C ASP A 185 -2.35 -21.11 -2.20
N ARG A 186 -3.05 -21.18 -1.09
CA ARG A 186 -2.92 -20.29 0.06
C ARG A 186 -1.57 -20.42 0.79
N ASP A 187 -0.82 -21.49 0.55
CA ASP A 187 0.50 -21.67 1.15
C ASP A 187 1.60 -20.92 0.38
N THR A 188 1.35 -20.60 -0.89
CA THR A 188 2.31 -19.91 -1.76
C THR A 188 2.04 -18.43 -1.94
N VAL A 189 0.84 -17.95 -1.62
CA VAL A 189 0.47 -16.55 -1.74
C VAL A 189 0.45 -15.84 -0.39
N ALA A 190 0.58 -14.53 -0.44
CA ALA A 190 0.56 -13.72 0.77
C ALA A 190 -0.74 -13.89 1.56
N GLN A 191 -0.61 -14.04 2.87
CA GLN A 191 -1.72 -14.30 3.79
C GLN A 191 -2.70 -13.12 3.94
N ASN A 192 -2.29 -11.93 3.59
CA ASN A 192 -3.07 -10.69 3.74
C ASN A 192 -3.68 -10.16 2.43
N LEU A 193 -3.93 -11.06 1.50
CA LEU A 193 -4.63 -10.79 0.25
C LEU A 193 -6.13 -10.58 0.45
#